data_3b99090185bdd2d1574759ad3a87457e
#
_entry.id   3b99090185bdd2d1574759ad3a87457e
#
_cell.length_a   1.000
_cell.length_b   1.000
_cell.length_c   1.000
_cell.angle_alpha   90.00
_cell.angle_beta   90.00
_cell.angle_gamma   90.00
#
_symmetry.space_group_name_H-M   'P 1'
#
loop_
_entity.id
_entity.type
_entity.pdbx_description
1 polymer ?
#
loop_
_entity_poly.entity_id
_entity_poly.type
_entity_poly.pdbx_seq_one_letter_code
_entity_poly.pdbx_strand_id
1 'polypeptide(L)'
;MRKRAWWLLALGAIFPGTAQLVGGNRKLGRFALRFTLANAALLALGGIVFLINKNWLVAIATVPFITTVIGWYLWFFAALFALLMFDALRLAQLGRVDGRPRLYLLLSFLLVGTLGTGSMVYAGNVSTSSASAIGSIFNQGGSTQPVDGRFNILVLGSDAGNDRFGIRPDSISVFSVSESTGKVAVIGIPRGLEHVPFSSDSPLWKVFPNGWDCLNECLINALYKKVTDEHSDLYPDAEKLGSTAGVEATKDAVEGVTGLKITSYVMLEMHAVSKLIDALGGVTIDVKQRLPIGGQADDASDAKGWIEVGKQNMNGYTALWYARSRHTTSDFDRMKRQKEVQAAILKQVSPATVFTRFQEIASASKSLVKTDIPKDMLTKYLELANKVKKRGMKVLDLVPANGYHPGNPDYAQIKADVAKIIAANK
;
A
#
# COMPACT_ATOMS: atom_id res chain seq x y z
N MET A 1 22.62 -30.73 39.24
CA MET A 1 22.84 -30.23 37.84
C MET A 1 21.53 -29.87 37.12
N ARG A 2 20.46 -30.69 37.19
CA ARG A 2 19.18 -30.45 36.50
C ARG A 2 18.54 -29.09 36.80
N LYS A 3 18.36 -28.72 38.07
CA LYS A 3 17.79 -27.40 38.46
C LYS A 3 18.64 -26.21 37.96
N ARG A 4 19.96 -26.32 38.02
CA ARG A 4 20.88 -25.30 37.49
C ARG A 4 20.71 -25.10 35.99
N ALA A 5 20.58 -26.18 35.21
CA ALA A 5 20.43 -26.07 33.75
C ALA A 5 19.10 -25.38 33.36
N TRP A 6 17.99 -25.68 34.05
CA TRP A 6 16.73 -24.99 33.87
C TRP A 6 16.79 -23.50 34.21
N TRP A 7 17.48 -23.15 35.34
CA TRP A 7 17.67 -21.76 35.70
C TRP A 7 18.52 -20.99 34.67
N LEU A 8 19.58 -21.60 34.14
CA LEU A 8 20.41 -20.97 33.10
C LEU A 8 19.62 -20.75 31.81
N LEU A 9 18.74 -21.68 31.41
CA LEU A 9 17.83 -21.50 30.30
C LEU A 9 16.86 -20.34 30.54
N ALA A 10 16.16 -20.33 31.68
CA ALA A 10 15.16 -19.31 32.00
C ALA A 10 15.78 -17.91 32.09
N LEU A 11 16.90 -17.79 32.79
CA LEU A 11 17.63 -16.52 32.92
C LEU A 11 18.16 -16.03 31.57
N GLY A 12 18.71 -16.93 30.76
CA GLY A 12 19.22 -16.59 29.42
C GLY A 12 18.11 -16.18 28.46
N ALA A 13 16.92 -16.78 28.58
CA ALA A 13 15.76 -16.45 27.76
C ALA A 13 15.15 -15.09 28.12
N ILE A 14 14.96 -14.79 29.41
CA ILE A 14 14.27 -13.58 29.89
C ILE A 14 15.22 -12.37 29.90
N PHE A 15 16.45 -12.57 30.41
CA PHE A 15 17.48 -11.53 30.50
C PHE A 15 18.79 -12.02 29.91
N PRO A 16 18.98 -11.89 28.60
CA PRO A 16 20.23 -12.31 27.94
C PRO A 16 21.46 -11.71 28.61
N GLY A 17 22.45 -12.56 28.96
CA GLY A 17 23.65 -12.20 29.69
C GLY A 17 23.66 -12.64 31.16
N THR A 18 22.49 -12.82 31.80
CA THR A 18 22.42 -13.27 33.21
C THR A 18 22.86 -14.72 33.38
N ALA A 19 22.53 -15.60 32.47
CA ALA A 19 23.00 -16.98 32.47
C ALA A 19 24.52 -17.08 32.49
N GLN A 20 25.20 -16.22 31.71
CA GLN A 20 26.66 -16.14 31.65
C GLN A 20 27.27 -15.63 32.96
N LEU A 21 26.63 -14.63 33.58
CA LEU A 21 27.08 -14.10 34.89
C LEU A 21 27.06 -15.17 35.98
N VAL A 22 25.96 -15.91 36.07
CA VAL A 22 25.76 -16.98 37.06
C VAL A 22 26.57 -18.23 36.69
N GLY A 23 26.68 -18.52 35.40
CA GLY A 23 27.37 -19.69 34.88
C GLY A 23 28.91 -19.61 34.93
N GLY A 24 29.49 -18.41 35.10
CA GLY A 24 30.94 -18.21 35.25
C GLY A 24 31.63 -17.41 34.13
N ASN A 25 30.93 -17.14 32.99
CA ASN A 25 31.48 -16.31 31.91
C ASN A 25 31.19 -14.83 32.16
N ARG A 26 31.83 -14.26 33.18
CA ARG A 26 31.51 -12.91 33.70
C ARG A 26 31.78 -11.79 32.70
N LYS A 27 32.75 -11.92 31.79
CA LYS A 27 33.07 -10.86 30.80
C LYS A 27 31.94 -10.75 29.77
N LEU A 28 31.59 -11.87 29.15
CA LEU A 28 30.50 -11.92 28.18
C LEU A 28 29.14 -11.57 28.85
N GLY A 29 28.89 -12.10 30.06
CA GLY A 29 27.65 -11.82 30.80
C GLY A 29 27.45 -10.33 31.12
N ARG A 30 28.52 -9.61 31.56
CA ARG A 30 28.42 -8.16 31.82
C ARG A 30 28.16 -7.35 30.55
N PHE A 31 28.83 -7.68 29.46
CA PHE A 31 28.58 -7.03 28.16
C PHE A 31 27.13 -7.25 27.72
N ALA A 32 26.70 -8.51 27.66
CA ALA A 32 25.36 -8.88 27.20
C ALA A 32 24.26 -8.28 28.10
N LEU A 33 24.43 -8.29 29.43
CA LEU A 33 23.45 -7.71 30.35
C LEU A 33 23.33 -6.19 30.17
N ARG A 34 24.45 -5.45 30.04
CA ARG A 34 24.42 -4.02 29.77
C ARG A 34 23.71 -3.73 28.45
N PHE A 35 23.98 -4.50 27.43
CA PHE A 35 23.32 -4.40 26.13
C PHE A 35 21.81 -4.69 26.25
N THR A 36 21.42 -5.73 26.96
CA THR A 36 19.99 -6.06 27.21
C THR A 36 19.28 -4.96 27.97
N LEU A 37 19.90 -4.39 29.02
CA LEU A 37 19.31 -3.29 29.79
C LEU A 37 19.17 -2.02 28.95
N ALA A 38 20.17 -1.69 28.12
CA ALA A 38 20.07 -0.57 27.18
C ALA A 38 18.90 -0.76 26.20
N ASN A 39 18.71 -1.98 25.69
CA ASN A 39 17.55 -2.30 24.84
C ASN A 39 16.22 -2.19 25.58
N ALA A 40 16.15 -2.67 26.80
CA ALA A 40 14.94 -2.52 27.61
C ALA A 40 14.61 -1.04 27.87
N ALA A 41 15.60 -0.21 28.11
CA ALA A 41 15.42 1.24 28.25
C ALA A 41 14.95 1.90 26.95
N LEU A 42 15.52 1.51 25.79
CA LEU A 42 15.07 1.99 24.47
C LEU A 42 13.64 1.57 24.17
N LEU A 43 13.25 0.33 24.49
CA LEU A 43 11.89 -0.15 24.31
C LEU A 43 10.90 0.59 25.23
N ALA A 44 11.30 0.83 26.48
CA ALA A 44 10.49 1.63 27.41
C ALA A 44 10.30 3.07 26.91
N LEU A 45 11.37 3.70 26.42
CA LEU A 45 11.31 5.03 25.81
C LEU A 45 10.39 5.03 24.58
N GLY A 46 10.55 4.06 23.68
CA GLY A 46 9.66 3.88 22.54
C GLY A 46 8.19 3.69 22.95
N GLY A 47 7.93 2.93 24.00
CA GLY A 47 6.59 2.77 24.58
C GLY A 47 6.02 4.09 25.12
N ILE A 48 6.82 4.89 25.81
CA ILE A 48 6.42 6.22 26.30
C ILE A 48 6.10 7.15 25.10
N VAL A 49 6.96 7.19 24.08
CA VAL A 49 6.73 7.97 22.87
C VAL A 49 5.45 7.52 22.16
N PHE A 50 5.19 6.21 22.09
CA PHE A 50 3.95 5.67 21.52
C PHE A 50 2.71 6.15 22.26
N LEU A 51 2.76 6.18 23.60
CA LEU A 51 1.64 6.65 24.43
C LEU A 51 1.39 8.15 24.30
N ILE A 52 2.46 8.95 24.16
CA ILE A 52 2.36 10.41 24.00
C ILE A 52 1.91 10.76 22.58
N ASN A 53 2.60 10.25 21.57
CA ASN A 53 2.30 10.55 20.16
C ASN A 53 2.80 9.43 19.23
N LYS A 54 1.90 8.50 18.91
CA LYS A 54 2.18 7.38 18.03
C LYS A 54 2.65 7.78 16.61
N ASN A 55 2.32 9.01 16.15
CA ASN A 55 2.69 9.49 14.83
C ASN A 55 4.21 9.67 14.69
N TRP A 56 4.92 9.96 15.79
CA TRP A 56 6.38 10.04 15.79
C TRP A 56 7.04 8.71 15.45
N LEU A 57 6.53 7.61 16.01
CA LEU A 57 7.06 6.28 15.67
C LEU A 57 6.75 5.91 14.22
N VAL A 58 5.60 6.30 13.71
CA VAL A 58 5.27 6.13 12.28
C VAL A 58 6.23 6.94 11.43
N ALA A 59 6.48 8.21 11.77
CA ALA A 59 7.42 9.06 11.05
C ALA A 59 8.85 8.45 11.01
N ILE A 60 9.34 7.94 12.15
CA ILE A 60 10.63 7.25 12.24
C ILE A 60 10.64 5.99 11.36
N ALA A 61 9.56 5.19 11.40
CA ALA A 61 9.44 3.96 10.63
C ALA A 61 9.30 4.19 9.11
N THR A 62 8.98 5.42 8.67
CA THR A 62 8.90 5.76 7.23
C THR A 62 10.22 6.25 6.65
N VAL A 63 11.26 6.49 7.47
CA VAL A 63 12.59 6.90 7.00
C VAL A 63 13.42 5.66 6.61
N PRO A 64 13.74 5.43 5.31
CA PRO A 64 14.39 4.21 4.85
C PRO A 64 15.74 3.95 5.50
N PHE A 65 16.53 5.00 5.76
CA PHE A 65 17.83 4.88 6.44
C PHE A 65 17.67 4.34 7.86
N ILE A 66 16.73 4.88 8.64
CA ILE A 66 16.49 4.45 10.02
C ILE A 66 16.04 3.00 10.07
N THR A 67 15.08 2.62 9.21
CA THR A 67 14.59 1.24 9.14
C THR A 67 15.66 0.25 8.68
N THR A 68 16.56 0.65 7.79
CA THR A 68 17.72 -0.17 7.42
C THR A 68 18.67 -0.39 8.60
N VAL A 69 18.99 0.67 9.34
CA VAL A 69 19.85 0.60 10.54
C VAL A 69 19.20 -0.26 11.62
N ILE A 70 17.88 -0.13 11.86
CA ILE A 70 17.15 -0.98 12.78
C ILE A 70 17.22 -2.45 12.34
N GLY A 71 17.10 -2.73 11.04
CA GLY A 71 17.21 -4.10 10.51
C GLY A 71 18.58 -4.73 10.78
N TRP A 72 19.65 -4.03 10.51
CA TRP A 72 21.02 -4.49 10.80
C TRP A 72 21.26 -4.67 12.29
N TYR A 73 20.73 -3.77 13.11
CA TYR A 73 20.77 -3.88 14.55
C TYR A 73 20.07 -5.13 15.06
N LEU A 74 18.88 -5.45 14.53
CA LEU A 74 18.13 -6.66 14.89
C LEU A 74 18.87 -7.93 14.46
N TRP A 75 19.52 -7.97 13.31
CA TRP A 75 20.36 -9.10 12.89
C TRP A 75 21.58 -9.27 13.81
N PHE A 76 22.24 -8.17 14.19
CA PHE A 76 23.32 -8.21 15.17
C PHE A 76 22.82 -8.77 16.52
N PHE A 77 21.64 -8.33 16.98
CA PHE A 77 21.06 -8.82 18.22
C PHE A 77 20.66 -10.30 18.12
N ALA A 78 20.14 -10.75 16.98
CA ALA A 78 19.88 -12.16 16.71
C ALA A 78 21.15 -13.03 16.82
N ALA A 79 22.24 -12.60 16.22
CA ALA A 79 23.54 -13.28 16.29
C ALA A 79 24.08 -13.33 17.74
N LEU A 80 24.00 -12.20 18.46
CA LEU A 80 24.39 -12.14 19.87
C LEU A 80 23.53 -13.06 20.73
N PHE A 81 22.21 -13.07 20.55
CA PHE A 81 21.30 -13.94 21.29
C PHE A 81 21.57 -15.43 21.02
N ALA A 82 21.80 -15.81 19.77
CA ALA A 82 22.18 -17.18 19.41
C ALA A 82 23.48 -17.60 20.10
N LEU A 83 24.50 -16.72 20.09
CA LEU A 83 25.76 -16.95 20.75
C LEU A 83 25.58 -17.11 22.27
N LEU A 84 24.77 -16.27 22.90
CA LEU A 84 24.45 -16.37 24.34
C LEU A 84 23.70 -17.65 24.69
N MET A 85 22.74 -18.07 23.86
CA MET A 85 22.02 -19.34 24.06
C MET A 85 22.97 -20.54 23.92
N PHE A 86 23.87 -20.51 22.95
CA PHE A 86 24.90 -21.55 22.79
C PHE A 86 25.86 -21.60 23.99
N ASP A 87 26.35 -20.45 24.46
CA ASP A 87 27.22 -20.39 25.65
C ASP A 87 26.46 -20.84 26.92
N ALA A 88 25.19 -20.47 27.09
CA ALA A 88 24.35 -20.93 28.19
C ALA A 88 24.15 -22.44 28.15
N LEU A 89 23.94 -23.03 26.98
CA LEU A 89 23.89 -24.49 26.78
C LEU A 89 25.20 -25.17 27.19
N ARG A 90 26.35 -24.61 26.80
CA ARG A 90 27.65 -25.07 27.23
C ARG A 90 27.84 -25.03 28.75
N LEU A 91 27.46 -23.89 29.37
CA LEU A 91 27.53 -23.68 30.83
C LEU A 91 26.57 -24.60 31.62
N ALA A 92 25.48 -25.01 30.99
CA ALA A 92 24.52 -25.98 31.58
C ALA A 92 25.08 -27.35 31.80
N GLN A 93 26.23 -27.73 31.18
CA GLN A 93 26.95 -29.00 31.34
C GLN A 93 26.00 -30.22 31.22
N LEU A 94 25.23 -30.28 30.13
CA LEU A 94 24.22 -31.32 29.91
C LEU A 94 24.79 -32.77 29.96
N GLY A 95 26.11 -32.92 29.71
CA GLY A 95 26.78 -34.22 29.89
C GLY A 95 26.74 -34.77 31.32
N ARG A 96 26.47 -33.91 32.32
CA ARG A 96 26.32 -34.28 33.74
C ARG A 96 24.87 -34.45 34.19
N VAL A 97 23.93 -34.45 33.25
CA VAL A 97 22.50 -34.69 33.48
C VAL A 97 22.11 -36.01 32.84
N ASP A 98 21.66 -36.93 33.63
CA ASP A 98 21.33 -38.29 33.18
C ASP A 98 19.86 -38.43 32.73
N GLY A 99 19.64 -39.32 31.77
CA GLY A 99 18.33 -39.79 31.34
C GLY A 99 17.50 -38.76 30.50
N ARG A 100 16.19 -38.99 30.44
CA ARG A 100 15.22 -38.17 29.66
C ARG A 100 15.28 -36.65 29.92
N PRO A 101 15.56 -36.16 31.15
CA PRO A 101 15.71 -34.74 31.39
C PRO A 101 16.78 -34.01 30.58
N ARG A 102 17.85 -34.72 30.19
CA ARG A 102 18.91 -34.18 29.30
C ARG A 102 18.34 -33.81 27.92
N LEU A 103 17.53 -34.75 27.36
CA LEU A 103 16.90 -34.49 26.05
C LEU A 103 15.91 -33.30 26.10
N TYR A 104 15.07 -33.26 27.14
CA TYR A 104 14.13 -32.15 27.30
C TYR A 104 14.84 -30.78 27.44
N LEU A 105 15.93 -30.71 28.23
CA LEU A 105 16.73 -29.50 28.35
C LEU A 105 17.35 -29.13 27.01
N LEU A 106 17.95 -30.05 26.27
CA LEU A 106 18.52 -29.77 24.95
C LEU A 106 17.47 -29.23 23.99
N LEU A 107 16.32 -29.90 23.89
CA LEU A 107 15.21 -29.47 23.03
C LEU A 107 14.67 -28.07 23.45
N SER A 108 14.60 -27.82 24.76
CA SER A 108 14.16 -26.50 25.26
C SER A 108 15.16 -25.37 24.93
N PHE A 109 16.48 -25.64 25.04
CA PHE A 109 17.50 -24.65 24.62
C PHE A 109 17.44 -24.40 23.12
N LEU A 110 17.27 -25.45 22.30
CA LEU A 110 17.12 -25.33 20.85
C LEU A 110 15.83 -24.57 20.51
N LEU A 111 14.72 -24.91 21.13
CA LEU A 111 13.44 -24.25 20.88
C LEU A 111 13.49 -22.75 21.23
N VAL A 112 13.95 -22.40 22.44
CA VAL A 112 14.07 -21.00 22.87
C VAL A 112 15.09 -20.25 22.01
N GLY A 113 16.22 -20.86 21.72
CA GLY A 113 17.28 -20.28 20.88
C GLY A 113 16.78 -20.00 19.46
N THR A 114 16.11 -20.97 18.84
CA THR A 114 15.59 -20.83 17.46
C THR A 114 14.43 -19.85 17.38
N LEU A 115 13.47 -19.88 18.30
CA LEU A 115 12.34 -18.96 18.33
C LEU A 115 12.82 -17.52 18.58
N GLY A 116 13.70 -17.31 19.57
CA GLY A 116 14.24 -15.99 19.89
C GLY A 116 15.05 -15.41 18.73
N THR A 117 16.04 -16.17 18.22
CA THR A 117 16.86 -15.75 17.08
C THR A 117 15.98 -15.56 15.82
N GLY A 118 15.11 -16.49 15.53
CA GLY A 118 14.23 -16.44 14.35
C GLY A 118 13.30 -15.24 14.34
N SER A 119 12.71 -14.89 15.49
CA SER A 119 11.85 -13.70 15.60
C SER A 119 12.62 -12.40 15.34
N MET A 120 13.86 -12.29 15.82
CA MET A 120 14.72 -11.12 15.57
C MET A 120 15.17 -11.03 14.11
N VAL A 121 15.55 -12.16 13.50
CA VAL A 121 15.88 -12.23 12.06
C VAL A 121 14.67 -11.84 11.22
N TYR A 122 13.50 -12.35 11.55
CA TYR A 122 12.27 -11.99 10.86
C TYR A 122 11.97 -10.48 10.96
N ALA A 123 12.05 -9.91 12.16
CA ALA A 123 11.85 -8.48 12.37
C ALA A 123 12.91 -7.63 11.62
N GLY A 124 14.17 -8.08 11.56
CA GLY A 124 15.23 -7.46 10.78
C GLY A 124 14.94 -7.48 9.28
N ASN A 125 14.47 -8.62 8.75
CA ASN A 125 14.07 -8.75 7.36
C ASN A 125 12.87 -7.85 7.02
N VAL A 126 11.88 -7.79 7.90
CA VAL A 126 10.73 -6.88 7.75
C VAL A 126 11.21 -5.43 7.69
N SER A 127 12.11 -5.02 8.59
CA SER A 127 12.63 -3.65 8.66
C SER A 127 13.39 -3.25 7.38
N THR A 128 14.31 -4.08 6.91
CA THR A 128 15.08 -3.81 5.68
C THR A 128 14.22 -3.87 4.42
N SER A 129 13.26 -4.80 4.36
CA SER A 129 12.30 -4.89 3.25
C SER A 129 11.38 -3.66 3.21
N SER A 130 11.01 -3.11 4.39
CA SER A 130 10.25 -1.85 4.49
C SER A 130 11.01 -0.69 3.87
N ALA A 131 12.29 -0.53 4.24
CA ALA A 131 13.16 0.51 3.69
C ALA A 131 13.25 0.42 2.16
N SER A 132 13.47 -0.78 1.64
CA SER A 132 13.55 -1.04 0.20
C SER A 132 12.23 -0.76 -0.52
N ALA A 133 11.09 -1.16 0.04
CA ALA A 133 9.76 -0.91 -0.54
C ALA A 133 9.43 0.58 -0.59
N ILE A 134 9.62 1.31 0.52
CA ILE A 134 9.43 2.75 0.58
C ILE A 134 10.34 3.44 -0.44
N GLY A 135 11.63 3.00 -0.51
CA GLY A 135 12.61 3.55 -1.44
C GLY A 135 12.29 3.35 -2.92
N SER A 136 11.58 2.28 -3.27
CA SER A 136 11.25 1.93 -4.66
C SER A 136 9.90 2.46 -5.14
N ILE A 137 8.96 2.73 -4.23
CA ILE A 137 7.59 3.17 -4.56
C ILE A 137 7.49 4.69 -4.55
N PHE A 138 8.10 5.35 -3.56
CA PHE A 138 7.93 6.78 -3.33
C PHE A 138 9.10 7.61 -3.88
N ASN A 139 8.80 8.76 -4.47
CA ASN A 139 9.78 9.66 -5.05
C ASN A 139 10.73 10.25 -4.00
N GLN A 140 11.93 10.66 -4.43
CA GLN A 140 12.97 11.16 -3.53
C GLN A 140 12.87 12.66 -3.22
N GLY A 141 12.05 13.42 -3.91
CA GLY A 141 12.05 14.87 -3.75
C GLY A 141 10.71 15.55 -4.05
N GLY A 142 10.50 16.66 -3.40
CA GLY A 142 9.35 17.52 -3.56
C GLY A 142 8.39 17.44 -2.37
N SER A 143 7.76 18.56 -2.02
CA SER A 143 6.64 18.56 -1.09
C SER A 143 5.37 18.85 -1.88
N THR A 144 4.39 17.97 -1.75
CA THR A 144 3.07 18.21 -2.31
C THR A 144 2.29 19.07 -1.33
N GLN A 145 1.91 20.26 -1.76
CA GLN A 145 1.08 21.16 -0.93
C GLN A 145 -0.41 20.93 -1.24
N PRO A 146 -1.28 21.04 -0.23
CA PRO A 146 -2.71 21.01 -0.47
C PRO A 146 -3.12 22.24 -1.26
N VAL A 147 -4.06 22.06 -2.18
CA VAL A 147 -4.72 23.17 -2.92
C VAL A 147 -6.07 23.40 -2.25
N ASP A 148 -6.34 24.63 -1.84
CA ASP A 148 -7.55 25.02 -1.09
C ASP A 148 -7.83 24.13 0.13
N GLY A 149 -6.75 23.73 0.83
CA GLY A 149 -6.81 22.86 2.02
C GLY A 149 -7.17 21.38 1.70
N ARG A 150 -6.97 20.94 0.47
CA ARG A 150 -7.29 19.58 0.02
C ARG A 150 -6.15 18.97 -0.79
N PHE A 151 -5.95 17.67 -0.59
CA PHE A 151 -5.12 16.84 -1.45
C PHE A 151 -6.01 16.18 -2.51
N ASN A 152 -5.78 16.51 -3.78
CA ASN A 152 -6.50 15.93 -4.91
C ASN A 152 -5.62 14.87 -5.55
N ILE A 153 -5.90 13.62 -5.25
CA ILE A 153 -5.09 12.46 -5.66
C ILE A 153 -5.76 11.81 -6.86
N LEU A 154 -5.08 11.79 -7.99
CA LEU A 154 -5.52 11.04 -9.17
C LEU A 154 -5.20 9.55 -8.97
N VAL A 155 -6.21 8.70 -8.96
CA VAL A 155 -6.07 7.26 -8.87
C VAL A 155 -6.40 6.63 -10.22
N LEU A 156 -5.39 5.99 -10.80
CA LEU A 156 -5.46 5.31 -12.09
C LEU A 156 -5.37 3.80 -11.89
N GLY A 157 -6.31 3.06 -12.46
CA GLY A 157 -6.22 1.61 -12.57
C GLY A 157 -5.87 1.24 -14.01
N SER A 158 -4.75 0.55 -14.22
CA SER A 158 -4.33 0.09 -15.54
C SER A 158 -4.38 -1.42 -15.63
N ASP A 159 -4.81 -1.93 -16.79
CA ASP A 159 -4.74 -3.35 -17.14
C ASP A 159 -3.56 -3.56 -18.12
N ALA A 160 -2.34 -3.34 -17.61
CA ALA A 160 -1.11 -3.61 -18.35
C ALA A 160 -0.82 -5.11 -18.33
N GLY A 161 -1.65 -5.92 -19.03
CA GLY A 161 -1.33 -7.32 -19.29
C GLY A 161 -0.16 -7.44 -20.26
N ASN A 162 0.65 -8.51 -20.14
CA ASN A 162 1.77 -8.80 -21.04
C ASN A 162 1.38 -8.88 -22.52
N ASP A 163 0.09 -8.94 -22.82
CA ASP A 163 -0.48 -9.11 -24.16
C ASP A 163 -1.04 -7.81 -24.77
N ARG A 164 -0.87 -6.65 -24.12
CA ARG A 164 -1.41 -5.37 -24.60
C ARG A 164 -0.32 -4.34 -24.85
N PHE A 165 -0.28 -3.83 -26.07
CA PHE A 165 0.60 -2.73 -26.47
C PHE A 165 0.16 -1.42 -25.80
N GLY A 166 0.91 -0.99 -24.78
CA GLY A 166 0.77 0.30 -24.10
C GLY A 166 -0.27 0.32 -22.97
N ILE A 167 -0.04 1.24 -22.03
CA ILE A 167 -0.91 1.44 -20.86
C ILE A 167 -2.10 2.32 -21.25
N ARG A 168 -3.32 1.84 -20.98
CA ARG A 168 -4.55 2.64 -21.03
C ARG A 168 -5.25 2.50 -19.67
N PRO A 169 -5.41 3.59 -18.90
CA PRO A 169 -6.15 3.53 -17.65
C PRO A 169 -7.61 3.14 -17.88
N ASP A 170 -8.06 2.03 -17.33
CA ASP A 170 -9.46 1.59 -17.40
C ASP A 170 -10.29 2.10 -16.21
N SER A 171 -9.64 2.63 -15.19
CA SER A 171 -10.26 3.28 -14.03
C SER A 171 -9.59 4.62 -13.78
N ILE A 172 -10.38 5.68 -13.76
CA ILE A 172 -9.92 7.05 -13.54
C ILE A 172 -10.79 7.64 -12.43
N SER A 173 -10.19 8.06 -11.32
CA SER A 173 -10.90 8.67 -10.20
C SER A 173 -10.05 9.73 -9.51
N VAL A 174 -10.67 10.79 -9.02
CA VAL A 174 -10.02 11.80 -8.18
C VAL A 174 -10.50 11.63 -6.74
N PHE A 175 -9.58 11.43 -5.82
CA PHE A 175 -9.84 11.44 -4.38
C PHE A 175 -9.45 12.80 -3.82
N SER A 176 -10.43 13.65 -3.57
CA SER A 176 -10.21 14.94 -2.95
C SER A 176 -10.39 14.83 -1.44
N VAL A 177 -9.30 14.94 -0.70
CA VAL A 177 -9.22 14.72 0.75
C VAL A 177 -8.99 16.03 1.47
N SER A 178 -9.89 16.41 2.37
CA SER A 178 -9.69 17.60 3.24
C SER A 178 -8.55 17.32 4.22
N GLU A 179 -7.55 18.20 4.23
CA GLU A 179 -6.40 18.10 5.13
C GLU A 179 -6.80 18.15 6.60
N SER A 180 -7.71 19.07 6.93
CA SER A 180 -8.14 19.33 8.30
C SER A 180 -9.07 18.24 8.84
N THR A 181 -10.12 17.90 8.07
CA THR A 181 -11.22 17.04 8.54
C THR A 181 -11.05 15.57 8.14
N GLY A 182 -10.29 15.28 7.08
CA GLY A 182 -10.19 13.96 6.46
C GLY A 182 -11.46 13.53 5.71
N LYS A 183 -12.42 14.41 5.47
CA LYS A 183 -13.57 14.12 4.63
C LYS A 183 -13.14 13.95 3.17
N VAL A 184 -13.72 12.99 2.46
CA VAL A 184 -13.33 12.65 1.09
C VAL A 184 -14.50 12.82 0.14
N ALA A 185 -14.23 13.48 -0.99
CA ALA A 185 -15.05 13.40 -2.19
C ALA A 185 -14.33 12.55 -3.23
N VAL A 186 -15.01 11.58 -3.81
CA VAL A 186 -14.48 10.74 -4.90
C VAL A 186 -15.23 11.11 -6.17
N ILE A 187 -14.49 11.57 -7.18
CA ILE A 187 -15.03 11.87 -8.50
C ILE A 187 -14.62 10.73 -9.44
N GLY A 188 -15.59 9.96 -9.93
CA GLY A 188 -15.38 8.89 -10.88
C GLY A 188 -15.55 9.38 -12.31
N ILE A 189 -14.52 9.21 -13.13
CA ILE A 189 -14.46 9.66 -14.51
C ILE A 189 -14.56 8.45 -15.43
N PRO A 190 -15.58 8.37 -16.33
CA PRO A 190 -15.67 7.27 -17.28
C PRO A 190 -14.45 7.30 -18.23
N ARG A 191 -13.88 6.14 -18.50
CA ARG A 191 -12.75 6.01 -19.45
C ARG A 191 -13.10 6.44 -20.87
N GLY A 192 -14.37 6.37 -21.23
CA GLY A 192 -14.92 6.74 -22.53
C GLY A 192 -15.41 8.19 -22.58
N LEU A 193 -14.92 9.09 -21.73
CA LEU A 193 -15.25 10.51 -21.82
C LEU A 193 -14.61 11.13 -23.05
N GLU A 194 -15.41 11.86 -23.85
CA GLU A 194 -15.02 12.49 -25.11
C GLU A 194 -14.91 14.02 -25.00
N HIS A 195 -14.38 14.68 -26.04
CA HIS A 195 -14.23 16.15 -26.16
C HIS A 195 -13.52 16.77 -24.94
N VAL A 196 -12.49 16.10 -24.43
CA VAL A 196 -11.87 16.41 -23.14
C VAL A 196 -11.06 17.71 -23.18
N PRO A 197 -11.42 18.74 -22.38
CA PRO A 197 -10.60 19.92 -22.22
C PRO A 197 -9.39 19.62 -21.34
N PHE A 198 -8.33 20.42 -21.48
CA PHE A 198 -7.16 20.36 -20.62
C PHE A 198 -7.18 21.50 -19.57
N SER A 199 -6.28 21.42 -18.59
CA SER A 199 -5.97 22.55 -17.73
C SER A 199 -5.49 23.77 -18.56
N SER A 200 -5.69 24.97 -18.07
CA SER A 200 -5.37 26.21 -18.81
C SER A 200 -3.89 26.35 -19.18
N ASP A 201 -3.02 25.78 -18.37
CA ASP A 201 -1.56 25.81 -18.46
C ASP A 201 -0.97 24.57 -19.15
N SER A 202 -1.81 23.66 -19.65
CA SER A 202 -1.37 22.41 -20.27
C SER A 202 -0.58 22.65 -21.58
N PRO A 203 0.59 22.01 -21.75
CA PRO A 203 1.31 22.02 -23.02
C PRO A 203 0.57 21.31 -24.15
N LEU A 204 -0.44 20.49 -23.85
CA LEU A 204 -1.25 19.76 -24.84
C LEU A 204 -2.01 20.68 -25.77
N TRP A 205 -2.34 21.91 -25.36
CA TRP A 205 -2.98 22.89 -26.25
C TRP A 205 -2.16 23.24 -27.50
N LYS A 206 -0.83 22.99 -27.47
CA LYS A 206 0.03 23.20 -28.65
C LYS A 206 -0.22 22.16 -29.74
N VAL A 207 -0.61 20.95 -29.37
CA VAL A 207 -0.81 19.82 -30.29
C VAL A 207 -2.31 19.56 -30.52
N PHE A 208 -3.12 19.81 -29.52
CA PHE A 208 -4.57 19.60 -29.55
C PHE A 208 -5.29 20.90 -29.21
N PRO A 209 -5.35 21.88 -30.12
CA PRO A 209 -5.89 23.21 -29.83
C PRO A 209 -7.40 23.24 -29.54
N ASN A 210 -8.13 22.20 -29.93
CA ASN A 210 -9.55 22.05 -29.65
C ASN A 210 -9.85 21.12 -28.44
N GLY A 211 -8.83 20.76 -27.65
CA GLY A 211 -8.92 19.72 -26.64
C GLY A 211 -8.64 18.33 -27.22
N TRP A 212 -8.80 17.31 -26.40
CA TRP A 212 -8.66 15.92 -26.83
C TRP A 212 -9.93 15.47 -27.56
N ASP A 213 -9.99 15.80 -28.85
CA ASP A 213 -11.15 15.61 -29.71
C ASP A 213 -10.72 15.13 -31.10
N CYS A 214 -11.14 13.95 -31.50
CA CYS A 214 -10.89 13.35 -32.81
C CYS A 214 -12.02 12.38 -33.24
N LEU A 215 -13.25 12.79 -33.13
CA LEU A 215 -14.41 11.98 -33.55
C LEU A 215 -14.37 10.57 -32.92
N ASN A 216 -15.07 10.30 -31.88
CA ASN A 216 -15.30 8.99 -31.24
C ASN A 216 -14.07 8.11 -30.89
N GLU A 217 -12.86 8.47 -31.32
CA GLU A 217 -11.61 7.73 -31.03
C GLU A 217 -10.81 8.33 -29.88
N CYS A 218 -11.00 9.62 -29.60
CA CYS A 218 -10.32 10.35 -28.54
C CYS A 218 -10.99 10.22 -27.18
N LEU A 219 -11.06 9.00 -26.67
CA LEU A 219 -11.51 8.74 -25.33
C LEU A 219 -10.42 9.16 -24.32
N ILE A 220 -10.81 9.67 -23.14
CA ILE A 220 -9.87 10.16 -22.12
C ILE A 220 -8.78 9.12 -21.75
N ASN A 221 -9.10 7.83 -21.76
CA ASN A 221 -8.13 6.79 -21.44
C ASN A 221 -7.09 6.54 -22.55
N ALA A 222 -7.36 6.96 -23.78
CA ALA A 222 -6.43 6.83 -24.91
C ALA A 222 -5.33 7.90 -24.86
N LEU A 223 -5.60 9.04 -24.21
CA LEU A 223 -4.65 10.16 -24.11
C LEU A 223 -3.33 9.74 -23.47
N TYR A 224 -3.37 8.92 -22.40
CA TYR A 224 -2.18 8.40 -21.73
C TYR A 224 -1.20 7.77 -22.73
N LYS A 225 -1.71 6.82 -23.53
CA LYS A 225 -0.89 6.11 -24.51
C LYS A 225 -0.41 7.05 -25.61
N LYS A 226 -1.29 7.86 -26.17
CA LYS A 226 -0.97 8.80 -27.24
C LYS A 226 0.19 9.72 -26.87
N VAL A 227 0.12 10.33 -25.68
CA VAL A 227 1.18 11.24 -25.23
C VAL A 227 2.45 10.49 -24.85
N THR A 228 2.35 9.30 -24.26
CA THR A 228 3.55 8.49 -23.97
C THR A 228 4.32 8.13 -25.23
N ASP A 229 3.62 7.73 -26.30
CA ASP A 229 4.24 7.19 -27.52
C ASP A 229 4.69 8.29 -28.48
N GLU A 230 3.95 9.39 -28.58
CA GLU A 230 4.12 10.38 -29.66
C GLU A 230 4.47 11.80 -29.21
N HIS A 231 4.22 12.17 -27.94
CA HIS A 231 4.35 13.53 -27.44
C HIS A 231 5.00 13.61 -26.05
N SER A 232 5.90 12.68 -25.74
CA SER A 232 6.58 12.65 -24.43
C SER A 232 7.47 13.86 -24.17
N ASP A 233 7.91 14.53 -25.24
CA ASP A 233 8.70 15.77 -25.23
C ASP A 233 7.93 16.96 -24.62
N LEU A 234 6.60 16.92 -24.59
CA LEU A 234 5.78 17.95 -23.94
C LEU A 234 5.96 17.99 -22.40
N TYR A 235 6.46 16.89 -21.79
CA TYR A 235 6.63 16.74 -20.36
C TYR A 235 8.06 16.28 -19.99
N PRO A 236 9.09 17.09 -20.30
CA PRO A 236 10.50 16.69 -20.17
C PRO A 236 10.94 16.43 -18.72
N ASP A 237 10.23 17.00 -17.75
CA ASP A 237 10.54 16.85 -16.33
C ASP A 237 9.71 15.75 -15.62
N ALA A 238 8.83 15.06 -16.33
CA ALA A 238 7.94 14.07 -15.74
C ALA A 238 8.70 13.00 -14.92
N GLU A 239 9.77 12.42 -15.47
CA GLU A 239 10.57 11.40 -14.79
C GLU A 239 11.25 11.93 -13.51
N LYS A 240 11.75 13.16 -13.53
CA LYS A 240 12.35 13.80 -12.34
C LYS A 240 11.32 13.99 -11.22
N LEU A 241 10.07 14.20 -11.59
CA LEU A 241 8.94 14.32 -10.66
C LEU A 241 8.39 12.96 -10.22
N GLY A 242 8.96 11.85 -10.67
CA GLY A 242 8.47 10.50 -10.37
C GLY A 242 7.18 10.15 -11.11
N SER A 243 6.97 10.76 -12.27
CA SER A 243 5.80 10.59 -13.12
C SER A 243 6.19 10.11 -14.53
N THR A 244 5.26 10.12 -15.47
CA THR A 244 5.49 9.88 -16.90
C THR A 244 4.70 10.89 -17.72
N ALA A 245 5.09 11.13 -18.95
CA ALA A 245 4.38 12.04 -19.84
C ALA A 245 2.88 11.71 -19.97
N GLY A 246 2.54 10.41 -20.08
CA GLY A 246 1.15 9.97 -20.12
C GLY A 246 0.36 10.24 -18.84
N VAL A 247 1.01 10.16 -17.66
CA VAL A 247 0.37 10.54 -16.40
C VAL A 247 0.13 12.03 -16.33
N GLU A 248 1.14 12.86 -16.67
CA GLU A 248 1.01 14.31 -16.63
C GLU A 248 -0.08 14.80 -17.61
N ALA A 249 -0.13 14.24 -18.82
CA ALA A 249 -1.22 14.48 -19.76
C ALA A 249 -2.60 14.11 -19.19
N THR A 250 -2.67 12.98 -18.48
CA THR A 250 -3.92 12.54 -17.83
C THR A 250 -4.30 13.48 -16.68
N LYS A 251 -3.33 14.00 -15.91
CA LYS A 251 -3.59 15.02 -14.89
C LYS A 251 -4.20 16.27 -15.52
N ASP A 252 -3.58 16.81 -16.58
CA ASP A 252 -4.06 17.98 -17.31
C ASP A 252 -5.49 17.82 -17.84
N ALA A 253 -5.79 16.65 -18.39
CA ALA A 253 -7.14 16.30 -18.84
C ALA A 253 -8.13 16.25 -17.67
N VAL A 254 -7.78 15.58 -16.58
CA VAL A 254 -8.64 15.46 -15.39
C VAL A 254 -8.85 16.83 -14.70
N GLU A 255 -7.85 17.68 -14.67
CA GLU A 255 -7.96 19.07 -14.21
C GLU A 255 -8.91 19.87 -15.10
N GLY A 256 -8.80 19.72 -16.42
CA GLY A 256 -9.69 20.33 -17.38
C GLY A 256 -11.15 19.91 -17.21
N VAL A 257 -11.38 18.62 -16.95
CA VAL A 257 -12.71 18.02 -16.70
C VAL A 257 -13.31 18.48 -15.37
N THR A 258 -12.53 18.41 -14.29
CA THR A 258 -13.06 18.56 -12.92
C THR A 258 -12.92 19.98 -12.37
N GLY A 259 -12.01 20.79 -12.91
CA GLY A 259 -11.61 22.07 -12.34
C GLY A 259 -10.77 21.96 -11.06
N LEU A 260 -10.36 20.73 -10.68
CA LEU A 260 -9.52 20.50 -9.50
C LEU A 260 -8.05 20.41 -9.91
N LYS A 261 -7.16 21.14 -9.24
CA LYS A 261 -5.72 20.97 -9.41
C LYS A 261 -5.29 19.64 -8.77
N ILE A 262 -4.68 18.74 -9.55
CA ILE A 262 -4.19 17.45 -9.08
C ILE A 262 -2.88 17.62 -8.33
N THR A 263 -2.83 17.16 -7.09
CA THR A 263 -1.66 17.30 -6.22
C THR A 263 -0.69 16.12 -6.33
N SER A 264 -1.22 14.94 -6.59
CA SER A 264 -0.43 13.70 -6.72
C SER A 264 -1.20 12.64 -7.49
N TYR A 265 -0.50 11.61 -7.94
CA TYR A 265 -1.17 10.44 -8.51
C TYR A 265 -0.76 9.14 -7.82
N VAL A 266 -1.61 8.14 -7.98
CA VAL A 266 -1.34 6.74 -7.67
C VAL A 266 -1.84 5.91 -8.84
N MET A 267 -0.95 5.18 -9.49
CA MET A 267 -1.31 4.21 -10.53
C MET A 267 -1.16 2.80 -9.98
N LEU A 268 -2.21 2.02 -10.14
CA LEU A 268 -2.30 0.63 -9.69
C LEU A 268 -2.47 -0.28 -10.90
N GLU A 269 -1.59 -1.26 -11.03
CA GLU A 269 -1.78 -2.33 -11.99
C GLU A 269 -2.79 -3.36 -11.44
N MET A 270 -3.70 -3.86 -12.28
CA MET A 270 -4.79 -4.74 -11.85
C MET A 270 -4.30 -6.07 -11.25
N HIS A 271 -3.23 -6.67 -11.80
CA HIS A 271 -2.61 -7.87 -11.20
C HIS A 271 -1.98 -7.58 -9.83
N ALA A 272 -1.54 -6.35 -9.62
CA ALA A 272 -1.04 -5.90 -8.35
C ALA A 272 -2.11 -5.83 -7.28
N VAL A 273 -3.24 -5.28 -7.67
CA VAL A 273 -4.42 -5.21 -6.79
C VAL A 273 -4.83 -6.62 -6.37
N SER A 274 -4.81 -7.59 -7.29
CA SER A 274 -5.04 -9.00 -6.98
C SER A 274 -4.06 -9.52 -5.92
N LYS A 275 -2.75 -9.37 -6.14
CA LYS A 275 -1.72 -9.79 -5.18
C LYS A 275 -1.82 -9.08 -3.82
N LEU A 276 -2.16 -7.78 -3.84
CA LEU A 276 -2.39 -7.03 -2.61
C LEU A 276 -3.58 -7.58 -1.83
N ILE A 277 -4.69 -7.91 -2.51
CA ILE A 277 -5.86 -8.52 -1.90
C ILE A 277 -5.51 -9.87 -1.27
N ASP A 278 -4.74 -10.71 -1.97
CA ASP A 278 -4.27 -11.98 -1.43
C ASP A 278 -3.37 -11.77 -0.20
N ALA A 279 -2.44 -10.82 -0.27
CA ALA A 279 -1.60 -10.45 0.86
C ALA A 279 -2.39 -9.90 2.06
N LEU A 280 -3.54 -9.27 1.85
CA LEU A 280 -4.45 -8.83 2.91
C LEU A 280 -5.32 -9.97 3.48
N GLY A 281 -5.35 -11.14 2.86
CA GLY A 281 -6.18 -12.28 3.25
C GLY A 281 -7.59 -12.24 2.65
N GLY A 282 -7.75 -11.52 1.54
CA GLY A 282 -9.01 -11.35 0.83
C GLY A 282 -9.73 -10.06 1.17
N VAL A 283 -10.81 -9.78 0.43
CA VAL A 283 -11.70 -8.64 0.68
C VAL A 283 -13.15 -9.11 0.75
N THR A 284 -13.91 -8.56 1.69
CA THR A 284 -15.34 -8.89 1.84
C THR A 284 -16.20 -7.93 1.03
N ILE A 285 -16.95 -8.47 0.08
CA ILE A 285 -17.86 -7.73 -0.80
C ILE A 285 -19.25 -8.38 -0.77
N ASP A 286 -20.29 -7.55 -0.81
CA ASP A 286 -21.67 -7.98 -0.94
C ASP A 286 -22.11 -7.87 -2.41
N VAL A 287 -22.04 -8.99 -3.13
CA VAL A 287 -22.33 -9.10 -4.55
C VAL A 287 -23.83 -8.98 -4.79
N LYS A 288 -24.24 -8.01 -5.59
CA LYS A 288 -25.66 -7.73 -5.88
C LYS A 288 -26.19 -8.43 -7.12
N GLN A 289 -25.31 -8.83 -8.02
CA GLN A 289 -25.63 -9.50 -9.27
C GLN A 289 -24.60 -10.58 -9.56
N ARG A 290 -25.06 -11.73 -10.05
CA ARG A 290 -24.18 -12.82 -10.49
C ARG A 290 -23.31 -12.37 -11.68
N LEU A 291 -22.01 -12.64 -11.62
CA LEU A 291 -21.05 -12.19 -12.62
C LEU A 291 -20.20 -13.34 -13.14
N PRO A 292 -19.91 -13.39 -14.47
CA PRO A 292 -19.06 -14.41 -15.04
C PRO A 292 -17.58 -14.16 -14.71
N ILE A 293 -16.85 -15.26 -14.55
CA ILE A 293 -15.39 -15.29 -14.46
C ILE A 293 -14.82 -15.78 -15.79
N GLY A 294 -14.01 -14.96 -16.43
CA GLY A 294 -13.47 -15.30 -17.77
C GLY A 294 -14.55 -15.20 -18.84
N GLY A 295 -14.22 -15.80 -19.98
CA GLY A 295 -15.06 -15.75 -21.18
C GLY A 295 -14.79 -14.52 -22.04
N GLN A 296 -15.23 -14.59 -23.29
CA GLN A 296 -15.18 -13.51 -24.29
C GLN A 296 -16.53 -13.25 -24.92
N ALA A 297 -17.47 -14.19 -24.80
CA ALA A 297 -18.81 -14.06 -25.33
C ALA A 297 -19.64 -13.06 -24.52
N ASP A 298 -20.38 -12.18 -25.19
CA ASP A 298 -21.18 -11.14 -24.55
C ASP A 298 -22.31 -11.72 -23.66
N ASP A 299 -22.81 -12.91 -24.01
CA ASP A 299 -23.79 -13.66 -23.25
C ASP A 299 -23.20 -14.51 -22.11
N ALA A 300 -21.88 -14.46 -21.96
CA ALA A 300 -21.10 -15.23 -20.97
C ALA A 300 -21.27 -16.76 -21.11
N SER A 301 -21.61 -17.28 -22.31
CA SER A 301 -21.77 -18.71 -22.57
C SER A 301 -20.47 -19.51 -22.41
N ASP A 302 -19.31 -18.85 -22.55
CA ASP A 302 -17.97 -19.40 -22.41
C ASP A 302 -17.31 -19.06 -21.05
N ALA A 303 -18.10 -18.64 -20.06
CA ALA A 303 -17.59 -18.30 -18.72
C ALA A 303 -16.93 -19.53 -18.05
N LYS A 304 -15.73 -19.31 -17.47
CA LYS A 304 -14.97 -20.34 -16.75
C LYS A 304 -15.43 -20.57 -15.31
N GLY A 305 -16.33 -19.72 -14.82
CA GLY A 305 -16.90 -19.78 -13.49
C GLY A 305 -17.82 -18.59 -13.23
N TRP A 306 -18.33 -18.50 -12.01
CA TRP A 306 -19.27 -17.47 -11.63
C TRP A 306 -18.99 -16.92 -10.23
N ILE A 307 -19.23 -15.64 -10.06
CA ILE A 307 -19.26 -14.96 -8.77
C ILE A 307 -20.74 -14.86 -8.38
N GLU A 308 -21.13 -15.61 -7.36
CA GLU A 308 -22.52 -15.70 -6.94
C GLU A 308 -22.98 -14.48 -6.15
N VAL A 309 -24.30 -14.27 -6.04
CA VAL A 309 -24.89 -13.19 -5.24
C VAL A 309 -24.69 -13.46 -3.75
N GLY A 310 -24.48 -12.40 -2.99
CA GLY A 310 -24.36 -12.44 -1.53
C GLY A 310 -23.02 -11.93 -1.00
N LYS A 311 -22.93 -11.91 0.32
CA LYS A 311 -21.71 -11.46 1.02
C LYS A 311 -20.67 -12.58 1.01
N GLN A 312 -19.53 -12.31 0.41
CA GLN A 312 -18.44 -13.29 0.30
C GLN A 312 -17.08 -12.65 0.49
N ASN A 313 -16.12 -13.42 1.01
CA ASN A 313 -14.72 -13.05 1.07
C ASN A 313 -14.03 -13.51 -0.22
N MET A 314 -13.57 -12.57 -1.01
CA MET A 314 -12.94 -12.82 -2.31
C MET A 314 -11.42 -12.81 -2.15
N ASN A 315 -10.74 -13.78 -2.74
CA ASN A 315 -9.31 -13.71 -3.00
C ASN A 315 -9.02 -12.71 -4.12
N GLY A 316 -7.73 -12.45 -4.38
CA GLY A 316 -7.31 -11.48 -5.40
C GLY A 316 -7.82 -11.81 -6.80
N TYR A 317 -7.81 -13.09 -7.19
CA TYR A 317 -8.33 -13.53 -8.49
C TYR A 317 -9.82 -13.23 -8.66
N THR A 318 -10.63 -13.62 -7.68
CA THR A 318 -12.10 -13.39 -7.72
C THR A 318 -12.43 -11.91 -7.67
N ALA A 319 -11.76 -11.14 -6.81
CA ALA A 319 -11.95 -9.69 -6.72
C ALA A 319 -11.52 -8.96 -8.01
N LEU A 320 -10.46 -9.44 -8.68
CA LEU A 320 -10.04 -8.92 -9.97
C LEU A 320 -11.13 -9.14 -11.03
N TRP A 321 -11.72 -10.35 -11.10
CA TRP A 321 -12.82 -10.62 -12.03
C TRP A 321 -14.08 -9.82 -11.69
N TYR A 322 -14.39 -9.66 -10.41
CA TYR A 322 -15.47 -8.79 -9.96
C TYR A 322 -15.31 -7.35 -10.49
N ALA A 323 -14.09 -6.81 -10.43
CA ALA A 323 -13.77 -5.46 -10.88
C ALA A 323 -13.66 -5.34 -12.41
N ARG A 324 -13.44 -6.45 -13.16
CA ARG A 324 -13.21 -6.45 -14.62
C ARG A 324 -14.39 -6.88 -15.44
N SER A 325 -15.25 -7.76 -14.92
CA SER A 325 -16.35 -8.36 -15.65
C SER A 325 -17.25 -7.29 -16.29
N ARG A 326 -17.51 -7.43 -17.59
CA ARG A 326 -18.41 -6.56 -18.37
C ARG A 326 -19.54 -7.34 -19.03
N HIS A 327 -19.34 -8.64 -19.23
CA HIS A 327 -20.36 -9.52 -19.78
C HIS A 327 -21.59 -9.50 -18.85
N THR A 328 -22.76 -9.37 -19.42
CA THR A 328 -24.05 -9.24 -18.70
C THR A 328 -24.24 -7.91 -17.94
N THR A 329 -23.28 -6.96 -17.99
CA THR A 329 -23.38 -5.65 -17.29
C THR A 329 -22.76 -4.52 -18.14
N SER A 330 -23.01 -3.27 -17.72
CA SER A 330 -22.46 -2.10 -18.39
C SER A 330 -21.02 -1.76 -17.92
N ASP A 331 -20.34 -0.90 -18.69
CA ASP A 331 -19.04 -0.31 -18.27
C ASP A 331 -19.19 0.53 -16.99
N PHE A 332 -20.34 1.15 -16.78
CA PHE A 332 -20.63 1.93 -15.57
C PHE A 332 -20.81 1.05 -14.33
N ASP A 333 -21.42 -0.13 -14.48
CA ASP A 333 -21.50 -1.12 -13.39
C ASP A 333 -20.11 -1.61 -13.00
N ARG A 334 -19.21 -1.79 -13.99
CA ARG A 334 -17.79 -2.09 -13.73
C ARG A 334 -17.13 -1.00 -12.90
N MET A 335 -17.29 0.29 -13.24
CA MET A 335 -16.76 1.41 -12.47
C MET A 335 -17.24 1.39 -11.01
N LYS A 336 -18.52 1.08 -10.78
CA LYS A 336 -19.09 0.93 -9.44
C LYS A 336 -18.40 -0.20 -8.68
N ARG A 337 -18.25 -1.38 -9.29
CA ARG A 337 -17.57 -2.53 -8.68
C ARG A 337 -16.10 -2.25 -8.37
N GLN A 338 -15.39 -1.53 -9.22
CA GLN A 338 -14.02 -1.10 -8.95
C GLN A 338 -13.92 -0.28 -7.66
N LYS A 339 -14.85 0.65 -7.42
CA LYS A 339 -14.90 1.44 -6.20
C LYS A 339 -15.29 0.61 -4.97
N GLU A 340 -16.17 -0.37 -5.13
CA GLU A 340 -16.51 -1.31 -4.06
C GLU A 340 -15.28 -2.12 -3.63
N VAL A 341 -14.45 -2.59 -4.58
CA VAL A 341 -13.18 -3.26 -4.29
C VAL A 341 -12.20 -2.31 -3.59
N GLN A 342 -12.04 -1.07 -4.08
CA GLN A 342 -11.18 -0.06 -3.45
C GLN A 342 -11.60 0.23 -2.00
N ALA A 343 -12.91 0.39 -1.76
CA ALA A 343 -13.45 0.61 -0.43
C ALA A 343 -13.27 -0.61 0.49
N ALA A 344 -13.40 -1.83 -0.05
CA ALA A 344 -13.18 -3.07 0.68
C ALA A 344 -11.71 -3.24 1.07
N ILE A 345 -10.77 -2.94 0.18
CA ILE A 345 -9.33 -2.92 0.48
C ILE A 345 -9.05 -1.93 1.61
N LEU A 346 -9.57 -0.70 1.52
CA LEU A 346 -9.34 0.34 2.55
C LEU A 346 -9.87 -0.09 3.93
N LYS A 347 -10.99 -0.80 3.98
CA LYS A 347 -11.54 -1.36 5.24
C LYS A 347 -10.65 -2.48 5.81
N GLN A 348 -10.09 -3.32 4.95
CA GLN A 348 -9.28 -4.49 5.34
C GLN A 348 -7.89 -4.09 5.82
N VAL A 349 -7.30 -3.03 5.27
CA VAL A 349 -6.00 -2.52 5.71
C VAL A 349 -6.08 -2.05 7.16
N SER A 350 -5.31 -2.69 8.04
CA SER A 350 -5.13 -2.30 9.43
C SER A 350 -3.65 -2.32 9.81
N PRO A 351 -3.22 -1.57 10.84
CA PRO A 351 -1.82 -1.62 11.29
C PRO A 351 -1.35 -3.05 11.63
N ALA A 352 -2.23 -3.86 12.22
CA ALA A 352 -1.93 -5.26 12.53
C ALA A 352 -1.76 -6.11 11.27
N THR A 353 -2.66 -5.99 10.29
CA THR A 353 -2.58 -6.72 9.01
C THR A 353 -1.33 -6.33 8.24
N VAL A 354 -1.01 -5.03 8.19
CA VAL A 354 0.21 -4.54 7.52
C VAL A 354 1.46 -5.09 8.21
N PHE A 355 1.50 -5.08 9.54
CA PHE A 355 2.65 -5.59 10.30
C PHE A 355 2.87 -7.09 10.09
N THR A 356 1.81 -7.90 10.21
CA THR A 356 1.91 -9.36 10.12
C THR A 356 2.17 -9.89 8.71
N ARG A 357 1.71 -9.15 7.67
CA ARG A 357 1.84 -9.52 6.25
C ARG A 357 2.70 -8.56 5.45
N PHE A 358 3.57 -7.84 6.14
CA PHE A 358 4.34 -6.76 5.54
C PHE A 358 5.16 -7.20 4.33
N GLN A 359 5.84 -8.35 4.40
CA GLN A 359 6.69 -8.84 3.32
C GLN A 359 5.88 -9.19 2.06
N GLU A 360 4.70 -9.78 2.25
CA GLU A 360 3.79 -10.14 1.16
C GLU A 360 3.26 -8.86 0.48
N ILE A 361 2.81 -7.88 1.28
CA ILE A 361 2.33 -6.58 0.79
C ILE A 361 3.45 -5.81 0.08
N ALA A 362 4.64 -5.74 0.67
CA ALA A 362 5.78 -5.02 0.09
C ALA A 362 6.25 -5.65 -1.22
N SER A 363 6.32 -6.99 -1.30
CA SER A 363 6.68 -7.69 -2.53
C SER A 363 5.63 -7.53 -3.63
N ALA A 364 4.35 -7.54 -3.25
CA ALA A 364 3.25 -7.27 -4.18
C ALA A 364 3.28 -5.83 -4.71
N SER A 365 3.75 -4.87 -3.92
CA SER A 365 3.69 -3.42 -4.26
C SER A 365 4.87 -2.93 -5.10
N LYS A 366 6.06 -3.55 -5.01
CA LYS A 366 7.31 -3.04 -5.62
C LYS A 366 7.26 -2.80 -7.13
N SER A 367 6.51 -3.58 -7.89
CA SER A 367 6.42 -3.47 -9.36
C SER A 367 5.10 -2.87 -9.87
N LEU A 368 4.19 -2.49 -8.98
CA LEU A 368 2.76 -2.50 -9.27
C LEU A 368 2.05 -1.23 -8.81
N VAL A 369 2.74 -0.41 -8.02
CA VAL A 369 2.27 0.92 -7.60
C VAL A 369 3.29 1.95 -8.07
N LYS A 370 2.83 2.87 -8.92
CA LYS A 370 3.62 4.05 -9.33
C LYS A 370 2.97 5.29 -8.74
N THR A 371 3.77 6.21 -8.21
CA THR A 371 3.27 7.44 -7.61
C THR A 371 4.35 8.52 -7.61
N ASP A 372 3.94 9.77 -7.67
CA ASP A 372 4.80 10.94 -7.47
C ASP A 372 4.75 11.45 -6.02
N ILE A 373 4.06 10.74 -5.11
CA ILE A 373 4.01 11.12 -3.69
C ILE A 373 5.43 11.08 -3.11
N PRO A 374 5.93 12.21 -2.55
CA PRO A 374 7.24 12.26 -1.93
C PRO A 374 7.29 11.42 -0.65
N LYS A 375 8.48 10.87 -0.33
CA LYS A 375 8.70 10.03 0.86
C LYS A 375 8.41 10.76 2.18
N ASP A 376 8.76 12.03 2.25
CA ASP A 376 8.54 12.88 3.42
C ASP A 376 7.05 13.16 3.68
N MET A 377 6.21 13.06 2.66
CA MET A 377 4.76 13.19 2.77
C MET A 377 4.05 11.91 3.23
N LEU A 378 4.75 10.78 3.30
CA LEU A 378 4.14 9.48 3.62
C LEU A 378 3.41 9.47 4.96
N THR A 379 4.02 10.05 6.00
CA THR A 379 3.38 10.18 7.33
C THR A 379 2.07 10.96 7.25
N LYS A 380 2.06 12.07 6.49
CA LYS A 380 0.88 12.89 6.30
C LYS A 380 -0.23 12.13 5.59
N TYR A 381 0.09 11.40 4.51
CA TYR A 381 -0.89 10.57 3.80
C TYR A 381 -1.42 9.41 4.64
N LEU A 382 -0.59 8.81 5.50
CA LEU A 382 -1.05 7.79 6.45
C LEU A 382 -2.00 8.37 7.52
N GLU A 383 -1.74 9.57 8.02
CA GLU A 383 -2.66 10.28 8.91
C GLU A 383 -3.99 10.59 8.23
N LEU A 384 -3.95 11.06 6.98
CA LEU A 384 -5.14 11.32 6.17
C LEU A 384 -5.93 10.03 5.95
N ALA A 385 -5.29 8.93 5.57
CA ALA A 385 -5.94 7.63 5.40
C ALA A 385 -6.67 7.15 6.67
N ASN A 386 -6.06 7.36 7.85
CA ASN A 386 -6.70 7.05 9.12
C ASN A 386 -7.92 7.94 9.42
N LYS A 387 -7.89 9.22 9.05
CA LYS A 387 -9.03 10.13 9.17
C LYS A 387 -10.17 9.71 8.23
N VAL A 388 -9.84 9.41 6.97
CA VAL A 388 -10.77 8.94 5.92
C VAL A 388 -11.54 7.70 6.37
N LYS A 389 -10.85 6.70 6.93
CA LYS A 389 -11.47 5.44 7.39
C LYS A 389 -12.60 5.66 8.39
N LYS A 390 -12.55 6.73 9.17
CA LYS A 390 -13.55 7.07 10.21
C LYS A 390 -14.74 7.88 9.68
N ARG A 391 -14.62 8.55 8.52
CA ARG A 391 -15.58 9.58 8.07
C ARG A 391 -16.44 9.13 6.89
N GLY A 392 -16.03 8.07 6.16
CA GLY A 392 -16.69 7.66 4.92
C GLY A 392 -16.35 8.57 3.73
N MET A 393 -16.88 8.22 2.58
CA MET A 393 -16.61 8.90 1.31
C MET A 393 -17.95 9.32 0.67
N LYS A 394 -18.00 10.53 0.08
CA LYS A 394 -19.05 10.94 -0.84
C LYS A 394 -18.57 10.72 -2.27
N VAL A 395 -19.42 10.15 -3.11
CA VAL A 395 -19.06 9.76 -4.49
C VAL A 395 -19.88 10.55 -5.48
N LEU A 396 -19.23 11.09 -6.50
CA LEU A 396 -19.83 11.69 -7.70
C LEU A 396 -19.32 10.92 -8.91
N ASP A 397 -20.17 10.13 -9.53
CA ASP A 397 -19.86 9.40 -10.76
C ASP A 397 -20.41 10.14 -11.97
N LEU A 398 -19.53 10.47 -12.93
CA LEU A 398 -19.89 11.14 -14.18
C LEU A 398 -20.46 10.12 -15.18
N VAL A 399 -21.61 9.53 -14.83
CA VAL A 399 -22.24 8.44 -15.58
C VAL A 399 -23.69 8.80 -15.97
N PRO A 400 -24.27 8.16 -17.00
CA PRO A 400 -25.63 8.46 -17.47
C PRO A 400 -26.69 8.34 -16.38
N ALA A 401 -26.55 7.40 -15.45
CA ALA A 401 -27.47 7.22 -14.32
C ALA A 401 -27.52 8.46 -13.39
N ASN A 402 -26.51 9.31 -13.42
CA ASN A 402 -26.43 10.57 -12.67
C ASN A 402 -26.66 11.81 -13.55
N GLY A 403 -27.13 11.63 -14.79
CA GLY A 403 -27.44 12.72 -15.72
C GLY A 403 -26.26 13.23 -16.55
N TYR A 404 -25.12 12.51 -16.59
CA TYR A 404 -23.95 12.87 -17.41
C TYR A 404 -23.90 12.03 -18.67
N HIS A 405 -23.49 12.64 -19.78
CA HIS A 405 -23.39 12.00 -21.09
C HIS A 405 -21.93 11.95 -21.54
N PRO A 406 -21.19 10.83 -21.38
CA PRO A 406 -19.75 10.76 -21.67
C PRO A 406 -19.38 11.06 -23.13
N GLY A 407 -20.26 10.78 -24.11
CA GLY A 407 -20.05 11.09 -25.52
C GLY A 407 -20.38 12.55 -25.91
N ASN A 408 -21.09 13.28 -25.05
CA ASN A 408 -21.38 14.72 -25.24
C ASN A 408 -21.47 15.40 -23.86
N PRO A 409 -20.36 15.56 -23.16
CA PRO A 409 -20.33 16.03 -21.76
C PRO A 409 -20.51 17.55 -21.68
N ASP A 410 -21.33 17.99 -20.71
CA ASP A 410 -21.37 19.38 -20.28
C ASP A 410 -20.30 19.62 -19.19
N TYR A 411 -19.14 20.11 -19.60
CA TYR A 411 -18.02 20.36 -18.67
C TYR A 411 -18.27 21.53 -17.72
N ALA A 412 -19.17 22.46 -18.04
CA ALA A 412 -19.57 23.54 -17.12
C ALA A 412 -20.39 22.97 -15.97
N GLN A 413 -21.37 22.11 -16.27
CA GLN A 413 -22.14 21.39 -15.27
C GLN A 413 -21.25 20.49 -14.40
N ILE A 414 -20.36 19.70 -15.02
CA ILE A 414 -19.43 18.82 -14.29
C ILE A 414 -18.61 19.61 -13.26
N LYS A 415 -17.99 20.74 -13.68
CA LYS A 415 -17.19 21.59 -12.78
C LYS A 415 -18.03 22.17 -11.65
N ALA A 416 -19.26 22.61 -11.92
CA ALA A 416 -20.16 23.14 -10.92
C ALA A 416 -20.55 22.07 -9.87
N ASP A 417 -20.87 20.85 -10.31
CA ASP A 417 -21.24 19.76 -9.42
C ASP A 417 -20.03 19.22 -8.61
N VAL A 418 -18.84 19.20 -9.21
CA VAL A 418 -17.58 18.94 -8.50
C VAL A 418 -17.35 20.00 -7.41
N ALA A 419 -17.48 21.27 -7.73
CA ALA A 419 -17.33 22.35 -6.74
C ALA A 419 -18.35 22.21 -5.58
N LYS A 420 -19.59 21.85 -5.91
CA LYS A 420 -20.66 21.63 -4.93
C LYS A 420 -20.38 20.46 -3.97
N ILE A 421 -19.93 19.31 -4.49
CA ILE A 421 -19.57 18.16 -3.62
C ILE A 421 -18.35 18.46 -2.75
N ILE A 422 -17.37 19.21 -3.27
CA ILE A 422 -16.20 19.66 -2.51
C ILE A 422 -16.63 20.61 -1.38
N ALA A 423 -17.46 21.61 -1.67
CA ALA A 423 -17.98 22.56 -0.68
C ALA A 423 -18.77 21.85 0.44
N ALA A 424 -19.60 20.88 0.09
CA ALA A 424 -20.38 20.07 1.04
C ALA A 424 -19.50 19.10 1.87
N ASN A 425 -18.21 19.00 1.54
CA ASN A 425 -17.22 18.14 2.19
C ASN A 425 -16.04 18.92 2.86
N LYS A 426 -16.25 20.20 3.12
CA LYS A 426 -15.30 21.01 3.91
C LYS A 426 -15.26 20.63 5.38
#